data_2dc57207eca285a43436f0370e84d11c
#
_entry.id   2dc57207eca285a43436f0370e84d11c
#
_cell.length_a   1.000
_cell.length_b   1.000
_cell.length_c   1.000
_cell.angle_alpha   90.00
_cell.angle_beta   90.00
_cell.angle_gamma   90.00
#
_symmetry.space_group_name_H-M   'P 1'
#
loop_
_entity.id
_entity.type
_entity.pdbx_description
1 polymer ?
#
loop_
_entity_poly.entity_id
_entity_poly.type
_entity_poly.pdbx_seq_one_letter_code
_entity_poly.pdbx_strand_id
1 'polypeptide(L)'
;PQLGERCFDPACGTFGFMIAAYRNATDGRSLYELSDAEVNSIQGGYTGVELVSDTHRLAMMNAYLHSVPAQISCEDSLAQDAKRFKEYDVILTNPPFGTKKGGERATRDDISFQTSNKQLNFLQVIYRSLKADGKARCAVVLPDNVLFAAGDGASVRRELMNFCNLHT
;
A
#
# COMPACT_ATOMS: atom_id res chain seq x y z
N PRO A 1 -2.82 -9.75 -8.47
CA PRO A 1 -3.67 -10.33 -7.43
C PRO A 1 -4.70 -11.28 -8.01
N GLN A 2 -5.30 -12.10 -7.13
CA GLN A 2 -6.38 -13.03 -7.45
C GLN A 2 -7.67 -12.59 -6.76
N LEU A 3 -8.81 -13.15 -7.20
CA LEU A 3 -10.09 -12.93 -6.51
C LEU A 3 -10.02 -13.39 -5.06
N GLY A 4 -10.55 -12.58 -4.15
CA GLY A 4 -10.53 -12.83 -2.71
C GLY A 4 -9.27 -12.38 -1.97
N GLU A 5 -8.21 -11.99 -2.68
CA GLU A 5 -7.02 -11.38 -2.04
C GLU A 5 -7.30 -9.93 -1.62
N ARG A 6 -6.83 -9.58 -0.43
CA ARG A 6 -6.89 -8.21 0.09
C ARG A 6 -5.70 -7.40 -0.42
N CYS A 7 -6.00 -6.35 -1.18
CA CYS A 7 -5.01 -5.46 -1.79
C CYS A 7 -4.97 -4.12 -1.04
N PHE A 8 -3.77 -3.55 -0.91
CA PHE A 8 -3.56 -2.29 -0.21
C PHE A 8 -2.58 -1.36 -0.93
N ASP A 9 -2.88 -0.08 -0.90
CA ASP A 9 -1.96 0.99 -1.31
C ASP A 9 -1.91 2.07 -0.23
N PRO A 10 -0.82 2.16 0.56
CA PRO A 10 -0.67 3.16 1.62
C PRO A 10 -0.44 4.59 1.11
N ALA A 11 -0.28 4.80 -0.18
CA ALA A 11 -0.11 6.11 -0.80
C ALA A 11 -0.82 6.13 -2.17
N CYS A 12 -2.12 5.88 -2.15
CA CYS A 12 -2.85 5.42 -3.32
C CYS A 12 -3.03 6.49 -4.43
N GLY A 13 -2.74 7.75 -4.17
CA GLY A 13 -2.93 8.79 -5.15
C GLY A 13 -4.35 8.77 -5.73
N THR A 14 -4.46 8.64 -7.03
CA THR A 14 -5.75 8.52 -7.73
C THR A 14 -6.29 7.09 -7.82
N PHE A 15 -5.73 6.14 -7.04
CA PHE A 15 -6.14 4.74 -6.95
C PHE A 15 -5.84 3.86 -8.18
N GLY A 16 -4.92 4.29 -9.02
CA GLY A 16 -4.63 3.61 -10.29
C GLY A 16 -4.13 2.17 -10.13
N PHE A 17 -3.24 1.89 -9.17
CA PHE A 17 -2.75 0.54 -8.90
C PHE A 17 -3.85 -0.41 -8.43
N MET A 18 -4.76 0.07 -7.60
CA MET A 18 -5.88 -0.74 -7.10
C MET A 18 -6.91 -1.04 -8.19
N ILE A 19 -7.16 -0.08 -9.09
CA ILE A 19 -8.00 -0.31 -10.28
C ILE A 19 -7.37 -1.37 -11.20
N ALA A 20 -6.05 -1.28 -11.44
CA ALA A 20 -5.33 -2.28 -12.23
C ALA A 20 -5.34 -3.66 -11.55
N ALA A 21 -5.18 -3.70 -10.22
CA ALA A 21 -5.26 -4.91 -9.42
C ALA A 21 -6.65 -5.58 -9.54
N TYR A 22 -7.71 -4.79 -9.39
CA TYR A 22 -9.09 -5.26 -9.56
C TYR A 22 -9.34 -5.83 -10.96
N ARG A 23 -8.95 -5.09 -12.00
CA ARG A 23 -9.09 -5.54 -13.39
C ARG A 23 -8.34 -6.84 -13.66
N ASN A 24 -7.14 -6.98 -13.13
CA ASN A 24 -6.37 -8.22 -13.25
C ASN A 24 -7.05 -9.38 -12.51
N ALA A 25 -7.53 -9.16 -11.29
CA ALA A 25 -8.18 -10.20 -10.49
C ALA A 25 -9.50 -10.70 -11.11
N THR A 26 -10.22 -9.80 -11.81
CA THR A 26 -11.49 -10.12 -12.47
C THR A 26 -11.35 -10.54 -13.94
N ASP A 27 -10.12 -10.60 -14.48
CA ASP A 27 -9.85 -10.80 -15.92
C ASP A 27 -10.60 -9.78 -16.80
N GLY A 28 -10.74 -8.55 -16.30
CA GLY A 28 -11.45 -7.46 -16.97
C GLY A 28 -12.98 -7.59 -17.00
N ARG A 29 -13.53 -8.62 -16.35
CA ARG A 29 -14.99 -8.83 -16.24
C ARG A 29 -15.62 -7.70 -15.40
N SER A 30 -16.81 -7.29 -15.80
CA SER A 30 -17.65 -6.39 -15.01
C SER A 30 -18.28 -7.11 -13.80
N LEU A 31 -18.77 -6.33 -12.83
CA LEU A 31 -19.49 -6.91 -11.65
C LEU A 31 -20.69 -7.77 -12.05
N TYR A 32 -21.35 -7.48 -13.19
CA TYR A 32 -22.50 -8.23 -13.67
C TYR A 32 -22.12 -9.60 -14.29
N GLU A 33 -20.86 -9.80 -14.61
CA GLU A 33 -20.32 -11.03 -15.20
C GLU A 33 -19.69 -11.94 -14.15
N LEU A 34 -19.61 -11.46 -12.90
CA LEU A 34 -19.12 -12.23 -11.76
C LEU A 34 -20.28 -12.96 -11.09
N SER A 35 -20.02 -14.16 -10.59
CA SER A 35 -20.96 -14.89 -9.73
C SER A 35 -21.10 -14.20 -8.36
N ASP A 36 -22.19 -14.46 -7.66
CA ASP A 36 -22.42 -13.92 -6.30
C ASP A 36 -21.27 -14.26 -5.34
N ALA A 37 -20.68 -15.44 -5.46
CA ALA A 37 -19.55 -15.88 -4.65
C ALA A 37 -18.29 -15.04 -4.95
N GLU A 38 -18.02 -14.75 -6.22
CA GLU A 38 -16.90 -13.89 -6.64
C GLU A 38 -17.13 -12.44 -6.18
N VAL A 39 -18.34 -11.90 -6.35
CA VAL A 39 -18.71 -10.56 -5.87
C VAL A 39 -18.50 -10.44 -4.37
N ASN A 40 -18.96 -11.44 -3.59
CA ASN A 40 -18.76 -11.45 -2.15
C ASN A 40 -17.27 -11.53 -1.76
N SER A 41 -16.45 -12.25 -2.52
CA SER A 41 -15.03 -12.40 -2.23
C SER A 41 -14.22 -11.12 -2.42
N ILE A 42 -14.66 -10.19 -3.27
CA ILE A 42 -13.96 -8.92 -3.56
C ILE A 42 -14.44 -7.76 -2.68
N GLN A 43 -15.52 -7.93 -1.90
CA GLN A 43 -16.05 -6.88 -1.02
C GLN A 43 -15.01 -6.47 0.03
N GLY A 44 -14.66 -5.15 0.05
CA GLY A 44 -13.62 -4.63 0.93
C GLY A 44 -12.21 -5.11 0.64
N GLY A 45 -12.00 -5.80 -0.48
CA GLY A 45 -10.70 -6.34 -0.89
C GLY A 45 -9.69 -5.29 -1.37
N TYR A 46 -10.13 -4.07 -1.69
CA TYR A 46 -9.26 -3.01 -2.23
C TYR A 46 -9.25 -1.80 -1.32
N THR A 47 -8.13 -1.59 -0.64
CA THR A 47 -7.96 -0.52 0.36
C THR A 47 -6.91 0.48 -0.10
N GLY A 48 -7.17 1.77 0.09
CA GLY A 48 -6.21 2.84 -0.17
C GLY A 48 -6.17 3.88 0.94
N VAL A 49 -5.02 4.50 1.10
CA VAL A 49 -4.84 5.67 1.98
C VAL A 49 -4.24 6.80 1.16
N GLU A 50 -4.85 7.98 1.24
CA GLU A 50 -4.35 9.18 0.59
C GLU A 50 -4.41 10.36 1.57
N LEU A 51 -3.29 11.09 1.66
CA LEU A 51 -3.16 12.20 2.60
C LEU A 51 -3.86 13.47 2.10
N VAL A 52 -3.82 13.72 0.79
CA VAL A 52 -4.32 14.96 0.18
C VAL A 52 -5.79 14.82 -0.14
N SER A 53 -6.62 15.65 0.49
CA SER A 53 -8.10 15.58 0.38
C SER A 53 -8.60 15.63 -1.08
N ASP A 54 -8.03 16.50 -1.91
CA ASP A 54 -8.48 16.63 -3.31
C ASP A 54 -8.10 15.39 -4.13
N THR A 55 -6.92 14.83 -3.90
CA THR A 55 -6.49 13.57 -4.51
C THR A 55 -7.34 12.39 -4.03
N HIS A 56 -7.69 12.37 -2.73
CA HIS A 56 -8.61 11.38 -2.17
C HIS A 56 -9.98 11.41 -2.87
N ARG A 57 -10.54 12.60 -3.13
CA ARG A 57 -11.80 12.74 -3.89
C ARG A 57 -11.68 12.17 -5.29
N LEU A 58 -10.55 12.41 -5.98
CA LEU A 58 -10.28 11.83 -7.29
C LEU A 58 -10.16 10.31 -7.22
N ALA A 59 -9.52 9.76 -6.18
CA ALA A 59 -9.43 8.33 -5.95
C ALA A 59 -10.82 7.68 -5.80
N MET A 60 -11.69 8.30 -5.00
CA MET A 60 -13.08 7.84 -4.82
C MET A 60 -13.88 7.87 -6.13
N MET A 61 -13.74 8.95 -6.91
CA MET A 61 -14.38 9.05 -8.24
C MET A 61 -13.88 7.97 -9.19
N ASN A 62 -12.57 7.75 -9.23
CA ASN A 62 -11.98 6.70 -10.07
C ASN A 62 -12.45 5.30 -9.66
N ALA A 63 -12.45 4.99 -8.35
CA ALA A 63 -12.97 3.71 -7.86
C ALA A 63 -14.43 3.50 -8.28
N TYR A 64 -15.26 4.55 -8.15
CA TYR A 64 -16.66 4.50 -8.57
C TYR A 64 -16.82 4.27 -10.08
N LEU A 65 -16.12 5.05 -10.91
CA LEU A 65 -16.17 4.94 -12.38
C LEU A 65 -15.72 3.57 -12.90
N HIS A 66 -14.82 2.92 -12.18
CA HIS A 66 -14.33 1.59 -12.52
C HIS A 66 -15.05 0.45 -11.76
N SER A 67 -16.10 0.78 -11.00
CA SER A 67 -16.89 -0.18 -10.22
C SER A 67 -16.05 -1.04 -9.27
N VAL A 68 -14.97 -0.47 -8.71
CA VAL A 68 -14.12 -1.16 -7.73
C VAL A 68 -14.76 -1.04 -6.34
N PRO A 69 -15.02 -2.15 -5.61
CA PRO A 69 -15.56 -2.12 -4.26
C PRO A 69 -14.46 -1.72 -3.27
N ALA A 70 -14.11 -0.43 -3.25
CA ALA A 70 -12.95 0.12 -2.57
C ALA A 70 -13.28 0.71 -1.19
N GLN A 71 -12.28 0.67 -0.30
CA GLN A 71 -12.23 1.42 0.95
C GLN A 71 -11.06 2.40 0.89
N ILE A 72 -11.33 3.69 0.79
CA ILE A 72 -10.31 4.73 0.66
C ILE A 72 -10.42 5.71 1.82
N SER A 73 -9.33 5.84 2.60
CA SER A 73 -9.26 6.72 3.77
C SER A 73 -8.43 7.97 3.45
N CYS A 74 -8.91 9.14 3.93
CA CYS A 74 -8.16 10.40 3.83
C CYS A 74 -7.38 10.64 5.11
N GLU A 75 -6.13 10.15 5.18
CA GLU A 75 -5.30 10.22 6.39
C GLU A 75 -3.81 10.02 6.09
N ASP A 76 -2.95 10.21 7.10
CA ASP A 76 -1.51 9.95 6.98
C ASP A 76 -1.19 8.49 7.33
N SER A 77 -0.72 7.70 6.36
CA SER A 77 -0.25 6.32 6.56
C SER A 77 0.91 6.20 7.55
N LEU A 78 1.62 7.29 7.83
CA LEU A 78 2.71 7.34 8.79
C LEU A 78 2.26 7.80 10.19
N ALA A 79 0.96 8.04 10.39
CA ALA A 79 0.37 8.36 11.68
C ALA A 79 0.07 7.10 12.50
N GLN A 80 -0.06 7.27 13.82
CA GLN A 80 -0.27 6.19 14.77
C GLN A 80 -1.55 5.37 14.47
N ASP A 81 -2.63 6.05 14.11
CA ASP A 81 -3.93 5.40 13.86
C ASP A 81 -3.92 4.52 12.60
N ALA A 82 -3.00 4.76 11.68
CA ALA A 82 -2.84 3.96 10.46
C ALA A 82 -2.26 2.55 10.71
N LYS A 83 -1.86 2.22 11.93
CA LYS A 83 -1.43 0.85 12.32
C LYS A 83 -2.53 -0.21 12.17
N ARG A 84 -3.78 0.20 12.05
CA ARG A 84 -4.91 -0.71 11.80
C ARG A 84 -4.89 -1.36 10.42
N PHE A 85 -4.19 -0.77 9.45
CA PHE A 85 -4.04 -1.35 8.11
C PHE A 85 -3.04 -2.51 8.11
N LYS A 86 -3.55 -3.70 8.31
CA LYS A 86 -2.77 -4.95 8.45
C LYS A 86 -3.46 -6.12 7.72
N GLU A 87 -2.71 -7.22 7.59
CA GLU A 87 -3.23 -8.48 7.05
C GLU A 87 -3.65 -8.38 5.58
N TYR A 88 -2.82 -7.73 4.75
CA TYR A 88 -3.01 -7.67 3.30
C TYR A 88 -2.20 -8.74 2.59
N ASP A 89 -2.80 -9.33 1.56
CA ASP A 89 -2.18 -10.34 0.71
C ASP A 89 -1.25 -9.71 -0.34
N VAL A 90 -1.66 -8.53 -0.85
CA VAL A 90 -0.93 -7.81 -1.90
C VAL A 90 -0.83 -6.33 -1.58
N ILE A 91 0.37 -5.77 -1.67
CA ILE A 91 0.57 -4.31 -1.58
C ILE A 91 1.19 -3.84 -2.90
N LEU A 92 0.55 -2.84 -3.53
CA LEU A 92 1.02 -2.19 -4.74
C LEU A 92 1.05 -0.69 -4.48
N THR A 93 2.23 -0.06 -4.54
CA THR A 93 2.34 1.35 -4.16
C THR A 93 3.50 2.08 -4.83
N ASN A 94 3.31 3.38 -5.03
CA ASN A 94 4.34 4.34 -5.40
C ASN A 94 4.37 5.45 -4.34
N PRO A 95 5.08 5.25 -3.23
CA PRO A 95 5.08 6.20 -2.13
C PRO A 95 5.73 7.53 -2.51
N PRO A 96 5.34 8.65 -1.86
CA PRO A 96 5.89 9.96 -2.18
C PRO A 96 7.37 10.04 -1.88
N PHE A 97 8.12 10.76 -2.72
CA PHE A 97 9.56 10.94 -2.60
C PHE A 97 9.91 12.11 -1.65
N GLY A 98 11.14 12.08 -1.11
CA GLY A 98 11.72 13.15 -0.32
C GLY A 98 11.62 12.96 1.20
N THR A 99 11.89 14.05 1.92
CA THR A 99 11.82 14.09 3.38
C THR A 99 10.56 14.80 3.86
N LYS A 100 10.12 14.51 5.09
CA LYS A 100 9.07 15.31 5.75
C LYS A 100 9.56 16.75 5.93
N LYS A 101 8.64 17.71 5.78
CA LYS A 101 8.95 19.13 6.06
C LYS A 101 9.43 19.28 7.51
N GLY A 102 10.45 20.08 7.73
CA GLY A 102 11.00 20.31 9.07
C GLY A 102 11.78 19.15 9.67
N GLY A 103 12.07 18.08 8.93
CA GLY A 103 12.77 16.89 9.43
C GLY A 103 11.95 16.05 10.41
N GLU A 104 10.64 16.23 10.47
CA GLU A 104 9.74 15.45 11.33
C GLU A 104 9.87 13.95 11.03
N ARG A 105 9.88 13.15 12.08
CA ARG A 105 9.91 11.68 11.97
C ARG A 105 8.48 11.14 11.88
N ALA A 106 8.33 9.90 11.44
CA ALA A 106 7.05 9.18 11.51
C ALA A 106 6.63 9.02 12.97
N THR A 107 5.32 9.09 13.23
CA THR A 107 4.78 8.98 14.60
C THR A 107 4.37 7.55 14.96
N ARG A 108 4.38 6.63 14.01
CA ARG A 108 4.08 5.21 14.25
C ARG A 108 5.13 4.57 15.14
N ASP A 109 4.71 3.87 16.18
CA ASP A 109 5.58 3.15 17.12
C ASP A 109 5.84 1.69 16.72
N ASP A 110 5.16 1.19 15.68
CA ASP A 110 5.35 -0.15 15.14
C ASP A 110 6.43 -0.24 14.05
N ILE A 111 7.06 0.89 13.69
CA ILE A 111 8.23 0.93 12.81
C ILE A 111 9.52 1.01 13.64
N SER A 112 10.51 0.21 13.27
CA SER A 112 11.75 0.05 14.05
C SER A 112 12.69 1.26 13.94
N PHE A 113 12.69 1.93 12.77
CA PHE A 113 13.59 3.05 12.46
C PHE A 113 12.78 4.28 12.09
N GLN A 114 12.62 5.20 13.03
CA GLN A 114 11.95 6.48 12.79
C GLN A 114 12.90 7.45 12.08
N THR A 115 12.68 7.68 10.80
CA THR A 115 13.50 8.58 9.99
C THR A 115 12.67 9.74 9.43
N SER A 116 13.33 10.79 8.93
CA SER A 116 12.68 11.85 8.16
C SER A 116 12.49 11.46 6.69
N ASN A 117 13.13 10.40 6.22
CA ASN A 117 13.01 9.91 4.86
C ASN A 117 11.68 9.15 4.68
N LYS A 118 10.79 9.69 3.85
CA LYS A 118 9.45 9.13 3.62
C LYS A 118 9.51 7.73 3.04
N GLN A 119 10.38 7.47 2.08
CA GLN A 119 10.47 6.18 1.41
C GLN A 119 10.88 5.07 2.40
N LEU A 120 11.85 5.35 3.28
CA LEU A 120 12.27 4.39 4.31
C LEU A 120 11.14 4.11 5.32
N ASN A 121 10.35 5.14 5.66
CA ASN A 121 9.19 4.96 6.52
C ASN A 121 8.10 4.13 5.82
N PHE A 122 7.81 4.41 4.54
CA PHE A 122 6.83 3.64 3.76
C PHE A 122 7.25 2.17 3.58
N LEU A 123 8.54 1.89 3.37
CA LEU A 123 9.03 0.50 3.32
C LEU A 123 8.69 -0.27 4.60
N GLN A 124 8.86 0.37 5.76
CA GLN A 124 8.51 -0.25 7.03
C GLN A 124 7.00 -0.44 7.19
N VAL A 125 6.19 0.56 6.78
CA VAL A 125 4.73 0.43 6.75
C VAL A 125 4.30 -0.76 5.88
N ILE A 126 4.91 -0.93 4.71
CA ILE A 126 4.58 -2.00 3.76
C ILE A 126 4.73 -3.37 4.43
N TYR A 127 5.92 -3.71 4.94
CA TYR A 127 6.12 -5.04 5.50
C TYR A 127 5.32 -5.29 6.79
N ARG A 128 5.00 -4.23 7.55
CA ARG A 128 4.11 -4.31 8.72
C ARG A 128 2.64 -4.50 8.37
N SER A 129 2.26 -4.16 7.14
CA SER A 129 0.89 -4.30 6.65
C SER A 129 0.64 -5.61 5.91
N LEU A 130 1.67 -6.32 5.49
CA LEU A 130 1.57 -7.64 4.86
C LEU A 130 1.17 -8.72 5.87
N LYS A 131 0.45 -9.74 5.40
CA LYS A 131 0.24 -10.98 6.15
C LYS A 131 1.56 -11.72 6.37
N ALA A 132 1.68 -12.32 7.55
CA ALA A 132 2.85 -13.14 7.90
C ALA A 132 2.64 -14.62 7.56
N ASP A 133 2.10 -14.93 6.37
CA ASP A 133 1.73 -16.28 5.92
C ASP A 133 2.72 -16.89 4.91
N GLY A 134 3.79 -16.16 4.57
CA GLY A 134 4.78 -16.56 3.56
C GLY A 134 4.30 -16.49 2.11
N LYS A 135 3.07 -16.00 1.85
CA LYS A 135 2.46 -15.86 0.51
C LYS A 135 2.19 -14.41 0.14
N ALA A 136 2.06 -13.54 1.13
CA ALA A 136 1.86 -12.12 0.92
C ALA A 136 3.02 -11.50 0.14
N ARG A 137 2.72 -10.56 -0.74
CA ARG A 137 3.69 -9.96 -1.66
C ARG A 137 3.46 -8.48 -1.89
N CYS A 138 4.53 -7.78 -2.21
CA CYS A 138 4.49 -6.36 -2.51
C CYS A 138 5.25 -6.03 -3.79
N ALA A 139 4.70 -5.08 -4.56
CA ALA A 139 5.46 -4.36 -5.57
C ALA A 139 5.45 -2.87 -5.23
N VAL A 140 6.63 -2.28 -5.10
CA VAL A 140 6.82 -0.89 -4.71
C VAL A 140 7.76 -0.17 -5.67
N VAL A 141 7.37 1.04 -6.08
CA VAL A 141 8.24 1.91 -6.88
C VAL A 141 9.09 2.74 -5.93
N LEU A 142 10.41 2.64 -6.06
CA LEU A 142 11.38 3.35 -5.24
C LEU A 142 12.46 4.00 -6.10
N PRO A 143 12.99 5.15 -5.71
CA PRO A 143 14.17 5.71 -6.37
C PRO A 143 15.43 4.94 -5.97
N ASP A 144 16.39 4.87 -6.88
CA ASP A 144 17.63 4.09 -6.71
C ASP A 144 18.40 4.42 -5.42
N ASN A 145 18.37 5.66 -4.98
CA ASN A 145 19.07 6.08 -3.76
C ASN A 145 18.59 5.34 -2.50
N VAL A 146 17.36 4.88 -2.45
CA VAL A 146 16.84 4.06 -1.32
C VAL A 146 17.56 2.72 -1.24
N LEU A 147 17.92 2.14 -2.39
CA LEU A 147 18.61 0.85 -2.47
C LEU A 147 20.06 0.94 -1.96
N PHE A 148 20.68 2.12 -2.01
CA PHE A 148 22.10 2.30 -1.70
C PHE A 148 22.36 3.24 -0.50
N ALA A 149 21.33 3.85 0.10
CA ALA A 149 21.48 4.75 1.24
C ALA A 149 22.20 4.05 2.41
N ALA A 150 23.17 4.75 2.99
CA ALA A 150 23.87 4.33 4.22
C ALA A 150 23.02 4.66 5.48
N GLY A 151 23.53 4.35 6.66
CA GLY A 151 22.87 4.67 7.93
C GLY A 151 21.49 4.00 8.08
N ASP A 152 20.45 4.80 8.34
CA ASP A 152 19.09 4.31 8.51
C ASP A 152 18.62 3.47 7.32
N GLY A 153 19.00 3.84 6.09
CA GLY A 153 18.68 3.08 4.90
C GLY A 153 19.24 1.65 4.93
N ALA A 154 20.50 1.49 5.35
CA ALA A 154 21.11 0.16 5.50
C ALA A 154 20.41 -0.66 6.59
N SER A 155 19.99 -0.03 7.68
CA SER A 155 19.30 -0.68 8.80
C SER A 155 17.90 -1.17 8.40
N VAL A 156 17.12 -0.31 7.72
CA VAL A 156 15.78 -0.66 7.22
C VAL A 156 15.86 -1.80 6.20
N ARG A 157 16.82 -1.76 5.25
CA ARG A 157 16.98 -2.84 4.26
C ARG A 157 17.36 -4.16 4.92
N ARG A 158 18.26 -4.13 5.91
CA ARG A 158 18.65 -5.35 6.66
C ARG A 158 17.45 -5.97 7.37
N GLU A 159 16.62 -5.15 8.04
CA GLU A 159 15.41 -5.63 8.70
C GLU A 159 14.42 -6.21 7.68
N LEU A 160 14.17 -5.51 6.58
CA LEU A 160 13.29 -5.97 5.52
C LEU A 160 13.74 -7.33 4.94
N MET A 161 15.03 -7.52 4.71
CA MET A 161 15.59 -8.78 4.20
C MET A 161 15.52 -9.94 5.22
N ASN A 162 15.33 -9.65 6.51
CA ASN A 162 15.08 -10.69 7.51
C ASN A 162 13.63 -11.23 7.45
N PHE A 163 12.70 -10.43 6.97
CA PHE A 163 11.27 -10.78 6.92
C PHE A 163 10.76 -11.08 5.51
N CYS A 164 11.40 -10.58 4.48
CA CYS A 164 10.94 -10.64 3.11
C CYS A 164 12.03 -11.17 2.16
N ASN A 165 11.62 -11.93 1.16
CA ASN A 165 12.46 -12.25 0.02
C ASN A 165 12.40 -11.11 -1.01
N LEU A 166 13.55 -10.58 -1.39
CA LEU A 166 13.64 -9.53 -2.41
C LEU A 166 13.70 -10.17 -3.80
N HIS A 167 12.80 -9.74 -4.67
CA HIS A 167 12.80 -10.05 -6.10
C HIS A 167 12.90 -8.73 -6.89
N THR A 168 13.63 -8.76 -7.97
CA THR A 168 13.79 -7.60 -8.90
C THR A 168 13.19 -7.92 -10.26
#